data_e97629c1e85452e13dfa796f3a6b3e99
#
_entry.id   e97629c1e85452e13dfa796f3a6b3e99
#
_cell.length_a   1.000
_cell.length_b   1.000
_cell.length_c   1.000
_cell.angle_alpha   90.00
_cell.angle_beta   90.00
_cell.angle_gamma   90.00
#
_symmetry.space_group_name_H-M   'P 1'
#
loop_
_entity.id
_entity.type
_entity.pdbx_description
1 polymer ?
#
loop_
_entity_poly.entity_id
_entity_poly.type
_entity_poly.pdbx_seq_one_letter_code
_entity_poly.pdbx_strand_id
1 'polypeptide(L)'
;MNQFLQKHIFRPLRGRWLLGISVLIFWTVAFVALPAISGWFLAASTVAFITANSLFAYLIPSSIIRLLTLMRTASRYFERIENHKTTLDAQRRLQLVIFKSVSKFPYFKKQVNNNSSILENSTHGIDQILNHILLWLLPLTALVIALTIYFIFLAVFSQTIAIEFLISSVLLLFLIPQFIFRKNRMIYSKLKMLREENSQSLIQSFRGRIEISKYNLEQKAIAQYDQRMKQIEKLETKLQTNSFTLQLIVGLGFSFIAVFVLWNATNFAFDASLAIGVFFGIMAQAELAEMLFAGKSEKSSVAHQIEDLDHIITQGEHEPDTVKVSSALETLSLNNVRAQIPESPVKTGALKKKK
;
A
#
# COMPACT_ATOMS: atom_id res chain seq x y z
N MET A 1 1.10 14.60 -2.46
CA MET A 1 1.33 13.23 -1.98
C MET A 1 2.73 13.01 -1.42
N ASN A 2 3.81 13.20 -2.20
CA ASN A 2 5.17 12.92 -1.73
C ASN A 2 5.64 13.80 -0.55
N GLN A 3 5.28 15.07 -0.51
CA GLN A 3 5.69 15.98 0.57
C GLN A 3 5.05 15.61 1.92
N PHE A 4 3.78 15.27 1.94
CA PHE A 4 3.07 14.82 3.14
C PHE A 4 3.70 13.55 3.72
N LEU A 5 3.86 12.51 2.89
CA LEU A 5 4.47 11.25 3.32
C LEU A 5 5.90 11.47 3.83
N GLN A 6 6.66 12.32 3.14
CA GLN A 6 8.02 12.63 3.53
C GLN A 6 8.09 13.39 4.86
N LYS A 7 7.22 14.40 5.08
CA LYS A 7 7.20 15.24 6.29
C LYS A 7 6.74 14.44 7.52
N HIS A 8 5.67 13.65 7.38
CA HIS A 8 4.99 13.05 8.53
C HIS A 8 5.31 11.57 8.78
N ILE A 9 5.72 10.81 7.74
CA ILE A 9 5.96 9.36 7.83
C ILE A 9 7.45 9.03 7.71
N PHE A 10 8.11 9.42 6.61
CA PHE A 10 9.48 8.97 6.35
C PHE A 10 10.54 9.72 7.16
N ARG A 11 10.48 11.06 7.20
CA ARG A 11 11.49 11.88 7.87
C ARG A 11 11.63 11.59 9.38
N PRO A 12 10.54 11.47 10.15
CA PRO A 12 10.63 11.21 11.58
C PRO A 12 11.13 9.81 11.95
N LEU A 13 10.94 8.82 11.07
CA LEU A 13 11.26 7.41 11.29
C LEU A 13 12.34 6.90 10.33
N ARG A 14 13.13 7.81 9.74
CA ARG A 14 14.12 7.47 8.69
C ARG A 14 15.07 6.34 9.07
N GLY A 15 15.54 6.30 10.31
CA GLY A 15 16.45 5.25 10.76
C GLY A 15 15.79 3.85 10.74
N ARG A 16 14.54 3.75 11.17
CA ARG A 16 13.78 2.50 11.13
C ARG A 16 13.42 2.08 9.70
N TRP A 17 13.02 3.03 8.85
CA TRP A 17 12.79 2.75 7.44
C TRP A 17 14.05 2.27 6.73
N LEU A 18 15.21 2.87 7.01
CA LEU A 18 16.49 2.41 6.47
C LEU A 18 16.83 0.99 6.92
N LEU A 19 16.60 0.67 8.19
CA LEU A 19 16.79 -0.68 8.71
C LEU A 19 15.83 -1.67 8.04
N GLY A 20 14.53 -1.33 7.94
CA GLY A 20 13.54 -2.15 7.24
C GLY A 20 13.91 -2.41 5.77
N ILE A 21 14.38 -1.38 5.06
CA ILE A 21 14.82 -1.49 3.66
C ILE A 21 16.10 -2.33 3.56
N SER A 22 17.07 -2.20 4.47
CA SER A 22 18.28 -3.02 4.43
C SER A 22 17.95 -4.51 4.60
N VAL A 23 17.08 -4.85 5.54
CA VAL A 23 16.61 -6.25 5.71
C VAL A 23 15.82 -6.73 4.49
N LEU A 24 15.02 -5.85 3.88
CA LEU A 24 14.31 -6.13 2.63
C LEU A 24 15.28 -6.45 1.48
N ILE A 25 16.41 -5.73 1.38
CA ILE A 25 17.46 -6.02 0.37
C ILE A 25 18.02 -7.43 0.60
N PHE A 26 18.41 -7.77 1.82
CA PHE A 26 18.91 -9.11 2.14
C PHE A 26 17.91 -10.21 1.80
N TRP A 27 16.63 -9.99 2.15
CA TRP A 27 15.57 -10.92 1.79
C TRP A 27 15.43 -11.07 0.27
N THR A 28 15.40 -9.96 -0.46
CA THR A 28 15.24 -9.94 -1.92
C THR A 28 16.39 -10.67 -2.63
N VAL A 29 17.64 -10.42 -2.19
CA VAL A 29 18.81 -11.12 -2.71
C VAL A 29 18.70 -12.63 -2.47
N ALA A 30 18.42 -13.06 -1.24
CA ALA A 30 18.27 -14.48 -0.92
C ALA A 30 17.08 -15.11 -1.66
N PHE A 31 16.00 -14.35 -1.86
CA PHE A 31 14.80 -14.79 -2.57
C PHE A 31 15.08 -15.13 -4.05
N VAL A 32 15.82 -14.29 -4.76
CA VAL A 32 16.15 -14.47 -6.18
C VAL A 32 17.34 -15.43 -6.35
N ALA A 33 18.36 -15.33 -5.49
CA ALA A 33 19.56 -16.15 -5.60
C ALA A 33 19.30 -17.64 -5.31
N LEU A 34 18.39 -17.95 -4.38
CA LEU A 34 18.10 -19.33 -4.00
C LEU A 34 17.63 -20.18 -5.18
N PRO A 35 16.54 -19.86 -5.92
CA PRO A 35 16.13 -20.66 -7.07
C PRO A 35 17.13 -20.58 -8.22
N ALA A 36 17.81 -19.44 -8.43
CA ALA A 36 18.83 -19.31 -9.47
C ALA A 36 20.02 -20.27 -9.24
N ILE A 37 20.58 -20.28 -8.03
CA ILE A 37 21.70 -21.16 -7.67
C ILE A 37 21.25 -22.62 -7.60
N SER A 38 20.03 -22.90 -7.12
CA SER A 38 19.49 -24.27 -7.09
C SER A 38 19.30 -24.83 -8.50
N GLY A 39 18.76 -24.03 -9.43
CA GLY A 39 18.59 -24.41 -10.82
C GLY A 39 19.93 -24.65 -11.53
N TRP A 40 20.87 -23.71 -11.34
CA TRP A 40 22.24 -23.88 -11.84
C TRP A 40 22.90 -25.15 -11.28
N PHE A 41 22.81 -25.38 -9.97
CA PHE A 41 23.42 -26.55 -9.33
C PHE A 41 22.83 -27.87 -9.83
N LEU A 42 21.52 -27.92 -9.99
CA LEU A 42 20.85 -29.12 -10.53
C LEU A 42 21.34 -29.44 -11.96
N ALA A 43 21.37 -28.43 -12.81
CA ALA A 43 21.84 -28.58 -14.19
C ALA A 43 23.36 -28.91 -14.26
N ALA A 44 24.18 -28.21 -13.48
CA ALA A 44 25.62 -28.44 -13.43
C ALA A 44 25.96 -29.87 -12.90
N SER A 45 25.24 -30.35 -11.90
CA SER A 45 25.39 -31.71 -11.38
C SER A 45 25.01 -32.77 -12.42
N THR A 46 23.96 -32.52 -13.22
CA THR A 46 23.57 -33.39 -14.32
C THR A 46 24.64 -33.45 -15.42
N VAL A 47 25.16 -32.27 -15.80
CA VAL A 47 26.27 -32.22 -16.79
C VAL A 47 27.52 -32.94 -16.26
N ALA A 48 27.90 -32.71 -14.98
CA ALA A 48 29.02 -33.40 -14.36
C ALA A 48 28.85 -34.94 -14.33
N PHE A 49 27.64 -35.40 -14.10
CA PHE A 49 27.32 -36.84 -14.16
C PHE A 49 27.48 -37.42 -15.58
N ILE A 50 26.91 -36.73 -16.59
CA ILE A 50 26.99 -37.15 -17.99
C ILE A 50 28.44 -37.19 -18.51
N THR A 51 29.23 -36.18 -18.13
CA THR A 51 30.64 -36.03 -18.53
C THR A 51 31.60 -36.81 -17.66
N ALA A 52 31.10 -37.60 -16.69
CA ALA A 52 31.89 -38.35 -15.71
C ALA A 52 32.96 -37.48 -14.99
N ASN A 53 32.66 -36.23 -14.74
CA ASN A 53 33.56 -35.28 -14.07
C ASN A 53 33.57 -35.54 -12.55
N SER A 54 34.53 -36.31 -12.08
CA SER A 54 34.70 -36.63 -10.66
C SER A 54 35.20 -35.50 -9.80
N LEU A 55 35.63 -34.38 -10.40
CA LEU A 55 36.14 -33.20 -9.68
C LEU A 55 35.04 -32.18 -9.35
N PHE A 56 33.79 -32.41 -9.73
CA PHE A 56 32.70 -31.52 -9.43
C PHE A 56 32.43 -31.43 -7.93
N ALA A 57 32.57 -30.23 -7.37
CA ALA A 57 32.45 -29.99 -5.93
C ALA A 57 30.98 -29.83 -5.53
N TYR A 58 30.29 -30.89 -5.12
CA TYR A 58 28.88 -30.86 -4.68
C TYR A 58 28.67 -30.12 -3.33
N LEU A 59 29.66 -30.15 -2.45
CA LEU A 59 29.53 -29.62 -1.07
C LEU A 59 29.35 -28.12 -1.01
N ILE A 60 30.09 -27.37 -1.83
CA ILE A 60 30.07 -25.88 -1.80
C ILE A 60 28.71 -25.35 -2.24
N PRO A 61 28.15 -25.68 -3.43
CA PRO A 61 26.84 -25.18 -3.84
C PRO A 61 25.71 -25.63 -2.89
N SER A 62 25.77 -26.90 -2.42
CA SER A 62 24.79 -27.41 -1.45
C SER A 62 24.79 -26.61 -0.15
N SER A 63 25.98 -26.22 0.36
CA SER A 63 26.10 -25.40 1.58
C SER A 63 25.59 -23.98 1.34
N ILE A 64 25.85 -23.39 0.18
CA ILE A 64 25.34 -22.07 -0.20
C ILE A 64 23.79 -22.09 -0.27
N ILE A 65 23.19 -23.10 -0.87
CA ILE A 65 21.72 -23.26 -0.94
C ILE A 65 21.10 -23.35 0.46
N ARG A 66 21.71 -24.14 1.37
CA ARG A 66 21.27 -24.21 2.77
C ARG A 66 21.35 -22.86 3.47
N LEU A 67 22.47 -22.15 3.30
CA LEU A 67 22.65 -20.81 3.87
C LEU A 67 21.60 -19.83 3.32
N LEU A 68 21.37 -19.80 2.02
CA LEU A 68 20.37 -18.95 1.38
C LEU A 68 18.95 -19.26 1.85
N THR A 69 18.62 -20.54 2.09
CA THR A 69 17.32 -20.92 2.62
C THR A 69 17.09 -20.36 4.02
N LEU A 70 18.11 -20.46 4.90
CA LEU A 70 18.06 -19.87 6.24
C LEU A 70 17.98 -18.34 6.17
N MET A 71 18.80 -17.72 5.33
CA MET A 71 18.80 -16.26 5.13
C MET A 71 17.43 -15.76 4.60
N ARG A 72 16.85 -16.46 3.61
CA ARG A 72 15.52 -16.10 3.06
C ARG A 72 14.45 -16.12 4.15
N THR A 73 14.44 -17.15 4.98
CA THR A 73 13.43 -17.32 6.03
C THR A 73 13.63 -16.31 7.16
N ALA A 74 14.86 -16.20 7.66
CA ALA A 74 15.19 -15.27 8.76
C ALA A 74 14.98 -13.80 8.34
N SER A 75 15.51 -13.40 7.18
CA SER A 75 15.37 -12.02 6.71
C SER A 75 13.90 -11.65 6.42
N ARG A 76 13.07 -12.60 5.93
CA ARG A 76 11.64 -12.35 5.76
C ARG A 76 10.93 -12.12 7.08
N TYR A 77 11.28 -12.88 8.10
CA TYR A 77 10.71 -12.71 9.43
C TYR A 77 11.09 -11.33 10.02
N PHE A 78 12.36 -10.98 9.99
CA PHE A 78 12.83 -9.69 10.48
C PHE A 78 12.28 -8.50 9.69
N GLU A 79 12.20 -8.62 8.36
CA GLU A 79 11.62 -7.62 7.48
C GLU A 79 10.16 -7.34 7.86
N ARG A 80 9.35 -8.39 8.03
CA ARG A 80 7.94 -8.24 8.42
C ARG A 80 7.79 -7.57 9.78
N ILE A 81 8.56 -8.00 10.76
CA ILE A 81 8.49 -7.42 12.12
C ILE A 81 8.88 -5.95 12.09
N GLU A 82 10.00 -5.61 11.46
CA GLU A 82 10.53 -4.25 11.50
C GLU A 82 9.65 -3.27 10.72
N ASN A 83 9.20 -3.67 9.52
CA ASN A 83 8.29 -2.86 8.74
C ASN A 83 6.93 -2.71 9.43
N HIS A 84 6.40 -3.74 10.06
CA HIS A 84 5.15 -3.65 10.81
C HIS A 84 5.26 -2.74 12.04
N LYS A 85 6.33 -2.87 12.82
CA LYS A 85 6.61 -1.96 13.96
C LYS A 85 6.74 -0.51 13.49
N THR A 86 7.48 -0.27 12.40
CA THR A 86 7.67 1.07 11.83
C THR A 86 6.34 1.66 11.38
N THR A 87 5.46 0.84 10.81
CA THR A 87 4.12 1.25 10.38
C THR A 87 3.24 1.61 11.57
N LEU A 88 3.24 0.82 12.65
CA LEU A 88 2.50 1.12 13.88
C LEU A 88 2.99 2.43 14.55
N ASP A 89 4.29 2.67 14.55
CA ASP A 89 4.84 3.93 15.05
C ASP A 89 4.46 5.13 14.17
N ALA A 90 4.39 4.95 12.86
CA ALA A 90 3.90 5.96 11.93
C ALA A 90 2.41 6.24 12.16
N GLN A 91 1.60 5.19 12.37
CA GLN A 91 0.18 5.29 12.71
C GLN A 91 -0.04 6.11 13.97
N ARG A 92 0.64 5.73 15.06
CA ARG A 92 0.57 6.46 16.32
C ARG A 92 0.94 7.94 16.18
N ARG A 93 1.98 8.25 15.42
CA ARG A 93 2.40 9.64 15.16
C ARG A 93 1.36 10.42 14.38
N LEU A 94 0.83 9.87 13.30
CA LEU A 94 -0.20 10.52 12.50
C LEU A 94 -1.45 10.77 13.33
N GLN A 95 -1.90 9.80 14.12
CA GLN A 95 -3.03 9.96 15.03
C GLN A 95 -2.82 11.11 16.01
N LEU A 96 -1.61 11.20 16.61
CA LEU A 96 -1.27 12.29 17.52
C LEU A 96 -1.24 13.66 16.82
N VAL A 97 -0.72 13.74 15.60
CA VAL A 97 -0.71 15.00 14.81
C VAL A 97 -2.14 15.43 14.50
N ILE A 98 -2.98 14.52 14.02
CA ILE A 98 -4.39 14.82 13.72
C ILE A 98 -5.13 15.23 14.99
N PHE A 99 -4.97 14.51 16.09
CA PHE A 99 -5.60 14.85 17.35
C PHE A 99 -5.22 16.27 17.82
N LYS A 100 -3.93 16.61 17.76
CA LYS A 100 -3.45 17.96 18.09
C LYS A 100 -4.03 19.03 17.17
N SER A 101 -4.16 18.76 15.87
CA SER A 101 -4.75 19.69 14.90
C SER A 101 -6.24 19.89 15.16
N VAL A 102 -6.98 18.80 15.34
CA VAL A 102 -8.43 18.85 15.62
C VAL A 102 -8.74 19.48 16.97
N SER A 103 -7.87 19.31 17.99
CA SER A 103 -8.07 19.93 19.29
C SER A 103 -8.02 21.46 19.26
N LYS A 104 -7.32 22.05 18.29
CA LYS A 104 -7.25 23.50 18.09
C LYS A 104 -8.48 24.08 17.37
N PHE A 105 -9.33 23.25 16.76
CA PHE A 105 -10.51 23.74 16.06
C PHE A 105 -11.53 24.37 17.02
N PRO A 106 -12.12 25.52 16.67
CA PRO A 106 -13.21 26.13 17.43
C PRO A 106 -14.39 25.16 17.54
N TYR A 107 -15.09 25.21 18.70
CA TYR A 107 -16.21 24.30 18.98
C TYR A 107 -17.27 24.26 17.86
N PHE A 108 -17.60 25.39 17.28
CA PHE A 108 -18.59 25.50 16.21
C PHE A 108 -18.13 24.87 14.90
N LYS A 109 -16.84 24.95 14.58
CA LYS A 109 -16.26 24.32 13.39
C LYS A 109 -16.25 22.77 13.51
N LYS A 110 -16.14 22.26 14.74
CA LYS A 110 -16.27 20.81 15.02
C LYS A 110 -17.69 20.28 14.77
N GLN A 111 -18.69 21.10 14.97
CA GLN A 111 -20.10 20.68 14.84
C GLN A 111 -20.57 20.71 13.38
N VAL A 112 -20.03 21.61 12.56
CA VAL A 112 -20.31 21.73 11.11
C VAL A 112 -19.59 20.66 10.30
N ASN A 113 -18.33 20.38 10.63
CA ASN A 113 -17.60 19.25 10.05
C ASN A 113 -18.03 17.98 10.77
N ASN A 114 -18.91 17.20 10.13
CA ASN A 114 -19.41 15.92 10.61
C ASN A 114 -18.34 15.17 11.43
N ASN A 115 -18.53 15.06 12.76
CA ASN A 115 -17.61 14.35 13.65
C ASN A 115 -17.28 12.93 13.20
N SER A 116 -18.22 12.32 12.45
CA SER A 116 -18.03 11.01 11.82
C SER A 116 -16.94 10.99 10.73
N SER A 117 -16.87 12.03 9.89
CA SER A 117 -15.86 12.07 8.81
C SER A 117 -14.45 12.31 9.34
N ILE A 118 -14.29 13.12 10.41
CA ILE A 118 -12.99 13.34 11.06
C ILE A 118 -12.53 12.04 11.75
N LEU A 119 -13.42 11.32 12.41
CA LEU A 119 -13.13 10.05 13.06
C LEU A 119 -12.79 8.97 12.02
N GLU A 120 -13.55 8.88 10.94
CA GLU A 120 -13.32 7.96 9.84
C GLU A 120 -11.97 8.21 9.16
N ASN A 121 -11.65 9.47 8.86
CA ASN A 121 -10.36 9.84 8.27
C ASN A 121 -9.17 9.61 9.22
N SER A 122 -9.36 9.81 10.53
CA SER A 122 -8.31 9.61 11.53
C SER A 122 -8.02 8.13 11.86
N THR A 123 -8.93 7.23 11.53
CA THR A 123 -8.75 5.78 11.71
C THR A 123 -8.55 5.07 10.38
N HIS A 124 -9.58 5.00 9.53
CA HIS A 124 -9.53 4.31 8.25
C HIS A 124 -8.60 4.96 7.23
N GLY A 125 -8.53 6.30 7.18
CA GLY A 125 -7.67 7.01 6.24
C GLY A 125 -6.19 6.75 6.50
N ILE A 126 -5.77 6.75 7.76
CA ILE A 126 -4.39 6.43 8.15
C ILE A 126 -4.06 4.98 7.80
N ASP A 127 -4.94 4.03 8.13
CA ASP A 127 -4.74 2.62 7.85
C ASP A 127 -4.61 2.34 6.35
N GLN A 128 -5.40 3.01 5.51
CA GLN A 128 -5.28 2.89 4.05
C GLN A 128 -3.93 3.40 3.54
N ILE A 129 -3.44 4.54 4.04
CA ILE A 129 -2.13 5.08 3.66
C ILE A 129 -1.00 4.13 4.06
N LEU A 130 -1.04 3.60 5.27
CA LEU A 130 0.00 2.71 5.79
C LEU A 130 -0.03 1.34 5.12
N ASN A 131 -1.21 0.79 4.86
CA ASN A 131 -1.38 -0.43 4.08
C ASN A 131 -0.86 -0.25 2.64
N HIS A 132 -1.04 0.92 2.03
CA HIS A 132 -0.45 1.21 0.72
C HIS A 132 1.09 1.16 0.75
N ILE A 133 1.71 1.65 1.81
CA ILE A 133 3.17 1.55 1.98
C ILE A 133 3.60 0.08 2.11
N LEU A 134 2.93 -0.70 2.97
CA LEU A 134 3.29 -2.10 3.22
C LEU A 134 3.01 -3.03 2.03
N LEU A 135 1.86 -2.86 1.37
CA LEU A 135 1.38 -3.82 0.36
C LEU A 135 1.75 -3.41 -1.07
N TRP A 136 2.17 -2.17 -1.28
CA TRP A 136 2.52 -1.70 -2.63
C TRP A 136 3.92 -1.11 -2.70
N LEU A 137 4.29 -0.18 -1.81
CA LEU A 137 5.58 0.52 -1.90
C LEU A 137 6.76 -0.42 -1.57
N LEU A 138 6.65 -1.22 -0.50
CA LEU A 138 7.70 -2.17 -0.13
C LEU A 138 7.90 -3.29 -1.17
N PRO A 139 6.85 -3.98 -1.68
CA PRO A 139 7.04 -4.95 -2.76
C PRO A 139 7.59 -4.31 -4.05
N LEU A 140 7.19 -3.07 -4.37
CA LEU A 140 7.75 -2.34 -5.51
C LEU A 140 9.27 -2.10 -5.34
N THR A 141 9.70 -1.68 -4.15
CA THR A 141 11.14 -1.49 -3.87
C THR A 141 11.90 -2.80 -3.96
N ALA A 142 11.34 -3.90 -3.43
CA ALA A 142 11.93 -5.23 -3.55
C ALA A 142 12.10 -5.65 -5.03
N LEU A 143 11.06 -5.47 -5.84
CA LEU A 143 11.08 -5.79 -7.26
C LEU A 143 12.13 -4.96 -8.03
N VAL A 144 12.19 -3.64 -7.78
CA VAL A 144 13.19 -2.77 -8.41
C VAL A 144 14.62 -3.20 -8.03
N ILE A 145 14.85 -3.53 -6.77
CA ILE A 145 16.15 -4.04 -6.30
C ILE A 145 16.48 -5.35 -6.99
N ALA A 146 15.53 -6.30 -7.06
CA ALA A 146 15.70 -7.58 -7.74
C ALA A 146 16.07 -7.41 -9.21
N LEU A 147 15.32 -6.57 -9.94
CA LEU A 147 15.58 -6.27 -11.35
C LEU A 147 16.96 -5.64 -11.55
N THR A 148 17.33 -4.70 -10.69
CA THR A 148 18.63 -4.01 -10.78
C THR A 148 19.81 -4.97 -10.55
N ILE A 149 19.73 -5.77 -9.48
CA ILE A 149 20.79 -6.74 -9.16
C ILE A 149 20.89 -7.78 -10.27
N TYR A 150 19.77 -8.23 -10.79
CA TYR A 150 19.73 -9.23 -11.83
C TYR A 150 20.22 -8.71 -13.19
N PHE A 151 19.89 -7.45 -13.50
CA PHE A 151 20.43 -6.77 -14.67
C PHE A 151 21.96 -6.67 -14.60
N ILE A 152 22.52 -6.25 -13.45
CA ILE A 152 23.96 -6.18 -13.24
C ILE A 152 24.59 -7.57 -13.40
N PHE A 153 23.97 -8.60 -12.82
CA PHE A 153 24.43 -9.97 -12.94
C PHE A 153 24.49 -10.43 -14.42
N LEU A 154 23.41 -10.23 -15.17
CA LEU A 154 23.36 -10.58 -16.60
C LEU A 154 24.36 -9.77 -17.44
N ALA A 155 24.56 -8.49 -17.13
CA ALA A 155 25.47 -7.60 -17.86
C ALA A 155 26.95 -8.04 -17.76
N VAL A 156 27.32 -8.71 -16.66
CA VAL A 156 28.68 -9.30 -16.51
C VAL A 156 28.93 -10.41 -17.53
N PHE A 157 27.88 -11.15 -17.90
CA PHE A 157 28.03 -12.27 -18.85
C PHE A 157 27.70 -11.86 -20.28
N SER A 158 26.63 -11.10 -20.50
CA SER A 158 26.24 -10.59 -21.82
C SER A 158 25.41 -9.32 -21.70
N GLN A 159 25.94 -8.23 -22.25
CA GLN A 159 25.23 -6.94 -22.28
C GLN A 159 23.93 -7.01 -23.10
N THR A 160 23.93 -7.77 -24.20
CA THR A 160 22.74 -7.91 -25.06
C THR A 160 21.59 -8.56 -24.29
N ILE A 161 21.83 -9.69 -23.62
CA ILE A 161 20.81 -10.40 -22.83
C ILE A 161 20.33 -9.56 -21.65
N ALA A 162 21.24 -8.80 -21.00
CA ALA A 162 20.86 -7.92 -19.91
C ALA A 162 19.92 -6.80 -20.38
N ILE A 163 20.19 -6.18 -21.53
CA ILE A 163 19.36 -5.12 -22.11
C ILE A 163 17.98 -5.68 -22.52
N GLU A 164 17.95 -6.83 -23.18
CA GLU A 164 16.70 -7.51 -23.58
C GLU A 164 15.82 -7.84 -22.37
N PHE A 165 16.43 -8.38 -21.31
CA PHE A 165 15.74 -8.64 -20.04
C PHE A 165 15.18 -7.37 -19.41
N LEU A 166 15.96 -6.29 -19.34
CA LEU A 166 15.54 -5.03 -18.75
C LEU A 166 14.39 -4.40 -19.53
N ILE A 167 14.53 -4.30 -20.85
CA ILE A 167 13.50 -3.70 -21.73
C ILE A 167 12.21 -4.49 -21.63
N SER A 168 12.25 -5.82 -21.75
CA SER A 168 11.06 -6.67 -21.69
C SER A 168 10.38 -6.62 -20.31
N SER A 169 11.16 -6.60 -19.22
CA SER A 169 10.62 -6.50 -17.85
C SER A 169 9.97 -5.14 -17.60
N VAL A 170 10.63 -4.03 -18.00
CA VAL A 170 10.08 -2.68 -17.87
C VAL A 170 8.81 -2.53 -18.71
N LEU A 171 8.80 -3.02 -19.94
CA LEU A 171 7.65 -2.98 -20.82
C LEU A 171 6.46 -3.73 -20.22
N LEU A 172 6.68 -4.94 -19.71
CA LEU A 172 5.68 -5.77 -19.04
C LEU A 172 5.12 -5.10 -17.77
N LEU A 173 5.98 -4.56 -16.93
CA LEU A 173 5.60 -3.97 -15.65
C LEU A 173 4.98 -2.57 -15.77
N PHE A 174 5.26 -1.85 -16.86
CA PHE A 174 4.77 -0.49 -17.04
C PHE A 174 3.53 -0.42 -17.94
N LEU A 175 3.55 -1.05 -19.11
CA LEU A 175 2.46 -0.91 -20.09
C LEU A 175 1.19 -1.66 -19.65
N ILE A 176 1.32 -2.90 -19.23
CA ILE A 176 0.16 -3.75 -18.92
C ILE A 176 -0.61 -3.25 -17.70
N PRO A 177 0.04 -2.96 -16.55
CA PRO A 177 -0.68 -2.43 -15.39
C PRO A 177 -1.33 -1.09 -15.65
N GLN A 178 -0.70 -0.20 -16.43
CA GLN A 178 -1.25 1.11 -16.74
C GLN A 178 -2.60 1.03 -17.48
N PHE A 179 -2.73 0.07 -18.40
CA PHE A 179 -3.97 -0.16 -19.12
C PHE A 179 -5.09 -0.66 -18.19
N ILE A 180 -4.79 -1.62 -17.33
CA ILE A 180 -5.77 -2.17 -16.38
C ILE A 180 -6.13 -1.14 -15.30
N PHE A 181 -5.17 -0.37 -14.79
CA PHE A 181 -5.44 0.68 -13.80
C PHE A 181 -6.34 1.80 -14.35
N ARG A 182 -6.18 2.18 -15.61
CA ARG A 182 -7.09 3.15 -16.26
C ARG A 182 -8.54 2.62 -16.28
N LYS A 183 -8.72 1.35 -16.62
CA LYS A 183 -10.04 0.69 -16.63
C LYS A 183 -10.63 0.60 -15.22
N ASN A 184 -9.82 0.29 -14.23
CA ASN A 184 -10.26 0.14 -12.83
C ASN A 184 -10.63 1.48 -12.19
N ARG A 185 -10.04 2.61 -12.61
CA ARG A 185 -10.31 3.93 -12.03
C ARG A 185 -11.80 4.30 -12.05
N MET A 186 -12.48 4.04 -13.16
CA MET A 186 -13.93 4.29 -13.28
C MET A 186 -14.74 3.39 -12.33
N ILE A 187 -14.32 2.13 -12.18
CA ILE A 187 -15.00 1.18 -11.29
C ILE A 187 -14.82 1.61 -9.84
N TYR A 188 -13.63 2.05 -9.44
CA TYR A 188 -13.34 2.55 -8.09
C TYR A 188 -14.17 3.79 -7.74
N SER A 189 -14.28 4.77 -8.64
CA SER A 189 -15.09 5.98 -8.38
C SER A 189 -16.55 5.64 -8.18
N LYS A 190 -17.10 4.73 -9.00
CA LYS A 190 -18.49 4.26 -8.86
C LYS A 190 -18.70 3.47 -7.57
N LEU A 191 -17.75 2.62 -7.20
CA LEU A 191 -17.79 1.84 -5.97
C LEU A 191 -17.76 2.76 -4.74
N LYS A 192 -16.91 3.79 -4.74
CA LYS A 192 -16.85 4.79 -3.65
C LYS A 192 -18.20 5.49 -3.49
N MET A 193 -18.78 5.99 -4.57
CA MET A 193 -20.07 6.66 -4.54
C MET A 193 -21.18 5.74 -3.99
N LEU A 194 -21.27 4.49 -4.46
CA LEU A 194 -22.27 3.53 -3.98
C LEU A 194 -22.08 3.16 -2.50
N ARG A 195 -20.85 3.06 -2.03
CA ARG A 195 -20.54 2.82 -0.60
C ARG A 195 -20.98 4.00 0.27
N GLU A 196 -20.69 5.25 -0.17
CA GLU A 196 -21.12 6.47 0.53
C GLU A 196 -22.65 6.58 0.58
N GLU A 197 -23.33 6.37 -0.54
CA GLU A 197 -24.81 6.36 -0.59
C GLU A 197 -25.40 5.26 0.30
N ASN A 198 -24.81 4.06 0.29
CA ASN A 198 -25.28 2.95 1.13
C ASN A 198 -25.07 3.24 2.61
N SER A 199 -23.92 3.80 2.99
CA SER A 199 -23.62 4.21 4.37
C SER A 199 -24.59 5.29 4.85
N GLN A 200 -24.82 6.33 4.05
CA GLN A 200 -25.78 7.39 4.38
C GLN A 200 -27.21 6.86 4.53
N SER A 201 -27.64 5.98 3.60
CA SER A 201 -28.95 5.34 3.67
C SER A 201 -29.11 4.46 4.93
N LEU A 202 -28.05 3.75 5.33
CA LEU A 202 -28.06 2.96 6.56
C LEU A 202 -28.21 3.85 7.79
N ILE A 203 -27.44 4.95 7.87
CA ILE A 203 -27.55 5.92 8.97
C ILE A 203 -28.96 6.54 9.02
N GLN A 204 -29.52 6.90 7.87
CA GLN A 204 -30.90 7.42 7.80
C GLN A 204 -31.94 6.39 8.27
N SER A 205 -31.76 5.12 7.87
CA SER A 205 -32.65 4.02 8.31
C SER A 205 -32.59 3.81 9.83
N PHE A 206 -31.38 3.92 10.43
CA PHE A 206 -31.26 3.85 11.89
C PHE A 206 -31.88 5.06 12.60
N ARG A 207 -31.77 6.26 12.04
CA ARG A 207 -32.40 7.47 12.59
C ARG A 207 -33.93 7.41 12.48
N GLY A 208 -34.45 6.89 11.35
CA GLY A 208 -35.89 6.72 11.10
C GLY A 208 -36.46 5.35 11.53
N ARG A 209 -35.78 4.62 12.43
CA ARG A 209 -36.17 3.26 12.81
C ARG A 209 -37.61 3.17 13.38
N ILE A 210 -38.04 4.21 14.11
CA ILE A 210 -39.38 4.27 14.71
C ILE A 210 -40.43 4.39 13.62
N GLU A 211 -40.20 5.22 12.63
CA GLU A 211 -41.09 5.40 11.48
C GLU A 211 -41.13 4.15 10.60
N ILE A 212 -39.98 3.53 10.36
CA ILE A 212 -39.87 2.28 9.59
C ILE A 212 -40.73 1.19 10.27
N SER A 213 -40.61 1.04 11.59
CA SER A 213 -41.37 0.03 12.34
C SER A 213 -42.83 0.39 12.41
N LYS A 214 -43.20 1.65 12.65
CA LYS A 214 -44.58 2.11 12.72
C LYS A 214 -45.36 1.83 11.43
N TYR A 215 -44.70 1.93 10.27
CA TYR A 215 -45.31 1.74 8.96
C TYR A 215 -45.03 0.37 8.35
N ASN A 216 -44.46 -0.58 9.10
CA ASN A 216 -44.06 -1.94 8.65
C ASN A 216 -43.20 -1.93 7.36
N LEU A 217 -42.22 -1.01 7.29
CA LEU A 217 -41.34 -0.84 6.11
C LEU A 217 -40.00 -1.58 6.23
N GLU A 218 -39.82 -2.42 7.27
CA GLU A 218 -38.52 -3.12 7.54
C GLU A 218 -38.11 -3.99 6.35
N GLN A 219 -39.01 -4.79 5.81
CA GLN A 219 -38.70 -5.66 4.66
C GLN A 219 -38.28 -4.86 3.42
N LYS A 220 -38.93 -3.71 3.19
CA LYS A 220 -38.58 -2.81 2.07
C LYS A 220 -37.22 -2.18 2.26
N ALA A 221 -36.87 -1.74 3.47
CA ALA A 221 -35.57 -1.19 3.81
C ALA A 221 -34.45 -2.23 3.64
N ILE A 222 -34.68 -3.47 4.13
CA ILE A 222 -33.76 -4.59 3.98
C ILE A 222 -33.54 -4.94 2.50
N ALA A 223 -34.63 -5.03 1.72
CA ALA A 223 -34.54 -5.34 0.29
C ALA A 223 -33.76 -4.26 -0.50
N GLN A 224 -33.92 -2.99 -0.18
CA GLN A 224 -33.18 -1.90 -0.80
C GLN A 224 -31.69 -1.96 -0.43
N TYR A 225 -31.36 -2.26 0.83
CA TYR A 225 -29.99 -2.44 1.28
C TYR A 225 -29.33 -3.63 0.57
N ASP A 226 -30.00 -4.78 0.51
CA ASP A 226 -29.51 -6.00 -0.16
C ASP A 226 -29.25 -5.75 -1.66
N GLN A 227 -30.17 -5.03 -2.33
CA GLN A 227 -29.98 -4.67 -3.73
C GLN A 227 -28.74 -3.81 -3.97
N ARG A 228 -28.46 -2.82 -3.07
CA ARG A 228 -27.25 -1.99 -3.16
C ARG A 228 -25.99 -2.80 -2.85
N MET A 229 -26.04 -3.66 -1.82
CA MET A 229 -24.91 -4.55 -1.48
C MET A 229 -24.57 -5.48 -2.65
N LYS A 230 -25.55 -6.05 -3.34
CA LYS A 230 -25.31 -6.85 -4.56
C LYS A 230 -24.64 -6.05 -5.69
N GLN A 231 -24.96 -4.76 -5.81
CA GLN A 231 -24.27 -3.90 -6.79
C GLN A 231 -22.82 -3.62 -6.39
N ILE A 232 -22.56 -3.38 -5.11
CA ILE A 232 -21.21 -3.20 -4.55
C ILE A 232 -20.41 -4.47 -4.78
N GLU A 233 -20.94 -5.63 -4.40
CA GLU A 233 -20.29 -6.94 -4.57
C GLU A 233 -19.92 -7.22 -6.02
N LYS A 234 -20.81 -6.93 -6.98
CA LYS A 234 -20.51 -7.08 -8.41
C LYS A 234 -19.32 -6.22 -8.86
N LEU A 235 -19.21 -4.98 -8.37
CA LEU A 235 -18.09 -4.11 -8.71
C LEU A 235 -16.79 -4.57 -8.04
N GLU A 236 -16.87 -5.03 -6.79
CA GLU A 236 -15.72 -5.59 -6.08
C GLU A 236 -15.20 -6.86 -6.74
N THR A 237 -16.09 -7.78 -7.10
CA THR A 237 -15.75 -8.99 -7.85
C THR A 237 -15.08 -8.66 -9.19
N LYS A 238 -15.59 -7.64 -9.90
CA LYS A 238 -14.98 -7.19 -11.15
C LYS A 238 -13.57 -6.62 -10.95
N LEU A 239 -13.36 -5.84 -9.90
CA LEU A 239 -12.02 -5.34 -9.54
C LEU A 239 -11.07 -6.47 -9.18
N GLN A 240 -11.56 -7.45 -8.42
CA GLN A 240 -10.78 -8.62 -8.03
C GLN A 240 -10.41 -9.48 -9.24
N THR A 241 -11.35 -9.72 -10.16
CA THR A 241 -11.09 -10.43 -11.42
C THR A 241 -10.06 -9.70 -12.28
N ASN A 242 -10.17 -8.37 -12.41
CA ASN A 242 -9.18 -7.57 -13.15
C ASN A 242 -7.78 -7.64 -12.49
N SER A 243 -7.71 -7.64 -11.16
CA SER A 243 -6.44 -7.80 -10.43
C SER A 243 -5.84 -9.17 -10.64
N PHE A 244 -6.64 -10.23 -10.57
CA PHE A 244 -6.21 -11.60 -10.85
C PHE A 244 -5.74 -11.77 -12.30
N THR A 245 -6.49 -11.22 -13.26
CA THR A 245 -6.08 -11.21 -14.68
C THR A 245 -4.73 -10.52 -14.87
N LEU A 246 -4.49 -9.41 -14.17
CA LEU A 246 -3.19 -8.71 -14.21
C LEU A 246 -2.06 -9.60 -13.69
N GLN A 247 -2.26 -10.28 -12.56
CA GLN A 247 -1.27 -11.20 -12.00
C GLN A 247 -0.95 -12.33 -12.98
N LEU A 248 -1.97 -12.94 -13.59
CA LEU A 248 -1.78 -13.99 -14.60
C LEU A 248 -0.98 -13.49 -15.81
N ILE A 249 -1.33 -12.31 -16.34
CA ILE A 249 -0.62 -11.75 -17.49
C ILE A 249 0.84 -11.44 -17.15
N VAL A 250 1.10 -10.91 -15.96
CA VAL A 250 2.46 -10.60 -15.50
C VAL A 250 3.26 -11.88 -15.27
N GLY A 251 2.68 -12.89 -14.60
CA GLY A 251 3.34 -14.18 -14.38
C GLY A 251 3.67 -14.90 -15.69
N LEU A 252 2.71 -14.98 -16.62
CA LEU A 252 2.94 -15.53 -17.96
C LEU A 252 3.96 -14.72 -18.76
N GLY A 253 3.93 -13.40 -18.64
CA GLY A 253 4.88 -12.51 -19.29
C GLY A 253 6.32 -12.75 -18.83
N PHE A 254 6.55 -12.86 -17.53
CA PHE A 254 7.86 -13.23 -16.99
C PHE A 254 8.28 -14.63 -17.39
N SER A 255 7.35 -15.59 -17.45
CA SER A 255 7.63 -16.95 -17.95
C SER A 255 8.11 -16.90 -19.40
N PHE A 256 7.48 -16.05 -20.22
CA PHE A 256 7.88 -15.86 -21.61
C PHE A 256 9.27 -15.20 -21.72
N ILE A 257 9.55 -14.19 -20.90
CA ILE A 257 10.87 -13.56 -20.80
C ILE A 257 11.93 -14.59 -20.40
N ALA A 258 11.64 -15.46 -19.43
CA ALA A 258 12.56 -16.49 -18.97
C ALA A 258 12.89 -17.49 -20.06
N VAL A 259 11.89 -17.95 -20.82
CA VAL A 259 12.10 -18.86 -21.96
C VAL A 259 12.85 -18.15 -23.08
N PHE A 260 12.54 -16.90 -23.38
CA PHE A 260 13.22 -16.11 -24.41
C PHE A 260 14.70 -15.88 -24.08
N VAL A 261 14.98 -15.50 -22.82
CA VAL A 261 16.35 -15.36 -22.33
C VAL A 261 17.11 -16.70 -22.34
N LEU A 262 16.45 -17.80 -21.96
CA LEU A 262 17.04 -19.15 -22.03
C LEU A 262 17.40 -19.50 -23.47
N TRP A 263 16.52 -19.25 -24.43
CA TRP A 263 16.78 -19.50 -25.86
C TRP A 263 17.98 -18.71 -26.38
N ASN A 264 18.05 -17.43 -26.05
CA ASN A 264 19.20 -16.60 -26.44
C ASN A 264 20.49 -17.00 -25.72
N ALA A 265 20.42 -17.35 -24.45
CA ALA A 265 21.58 -17.79 -23.67
C ALA A 265 22.22 -19.06 -24.26
N THR A 266 21.45 -20.01 -24.75
CA THR A 266 21.97 -21.25 -25.38
C THR A 266 22.66 -20.96 -26.73
N ASN A 267 22.29 -19.89 -27.42
CA ASN A 267 22.89 -19.52 -28.71
C ASN A 267 24.15 -18.67 -28.58
N PHE A 268 24.33 -17.94 -27.45
CA PHE A 268 25.39 -16.95 -27.24
C PHE A 268 26.46 -17.36 -26.22
N ALA A 269 26.84 -18.65 -26.17
CA ALA A 269 27.98 -19.15 -25.40
C ALA A 269 27.83 -19.13 -23.87
N PHE A 270 26.63 -19.16 -23.35
CA PHE A 270 26.40 -19.51 -21.94
C PHE A 270 26.53 -21.01 -21.74
N ASP A 271 27.17 -21.41 -20.63
CA ASP A 271 27.06 -22.78 -20.15
C ASP A 271 25.58 -23.16 -19.95
N ALA A 272 25.15 -24.32 -20.46
CA ALA A 272 23.75 -24.76 -20.33
C ALA A 272 23.26 -24.77 -18.88
N SER A 273 24.14 -25.07 -17.93
CA SER A 273 23.84 -25.04 -16.50
C SER A 273 23.60 -23.61 -15.99
N LEU A 274 24.37 -22.63 -16.46
CA LEU A 274 24.17 -21.23 -16.10
C LEU A 274 22.85 -20.70 -16.68
N ALA A 275 22.53 -21.04 -17.91
CA ALA A 275 21.30 -20.64 -18.57
C ALA A 275 20.05 -21.12 -17.80
N ILE A 276 20.08 -22.33 -17.23
CA ILE A 276 19.00 -22.84 -16.37
C ILE A 276 18.93 -22.06 -15.04
N GLY A 277 20.07 -21.72 -14.45
CA GLY A 277 20.09 -20.86 -13.27
C GLY A 277 19.49 -19.48 -13.54
N VAL A 278 19.79 -18.88 -14.69
CA VAL A 278 19.21 -17.61 -15.14
C VAL A 278 17.69 -17.74 -15.30
N PHE A 279 17.21 -18.80 -15.94
CA PHE A 279 15.78 -19.06 -16.06
C PHE A 279 15.05 -19.06 -14.71
N PHE A 280 15.54 -19.81 -13.73
CA PHE A 280 14.93 -19.87 -12.40
C PHE A 280 15.01 -18.55 -11.64
N GLY A 281 16.08 -17.78 -11.84
CA GLY A 281 16.18 -16.44 -11.26
C GLY A 281 15.15 -15.45 -11.82
N ILE A 282 14.84 -15.53 -13.12
CA ILE A 282 13.76 -14.74 -13.74
C ILE A 282 12.39 -15.19 -13.21
N MET A 283 12.19 -16.49 -13.04
CA MET A 283 10.94 -17.03 -12.45
C MET A 283 10.71 -16.51 -11.03
N ALA A 284 11.75 -16.38 -10.23
CA ALA A 284 11.63 -15.80 -8.89
C ALA A 284 11.18 -14.33 -8.92
N GLN A 285 11.56 -13.58 -9.95
CA GLN A 285 11.11 -12.19 -10.12
C GLN A 285 9.64 -12.11 -10.54
N ALA A 286 9.12 -13.08 -11.27
CA ALA A 286 7.69 -13.21 -11.55
C ALA A 286 6.87 -13.26 -10.26
N GLU A 287 7.30 -14.06 -9.26
CA GLU A 287 6.65 -14.17 -7.96
C GLU A 287 6.65 -12.83 -7.21
N LEU A 288 7.75 -12.05 -7.26
CA LEU A 288 7.80 -10.70 -6.68
C LEU A 288 6.85 -9.73 -7.39
N ALA A 289 6.75 -9.80 -8.70
CA ALA A 289 5.83 -8.97 -9.48
C ALA A 289 4.37 -9.33 -9.20
N GLU A 290 4.05 -10.61 -9.06
CA GLU A 290 2.71 -11.06 -8.67
C GLU A 290 2.33 -10.56 -7.26
N MET A 291 3.25 -10.61 -6.30
CA MET A 291 3.04 -10.04 -4.94
C MET A 291 2.71 -8.56 -4.98
N LEU A 292 3.38 -7.78 -5.85
CA LEU A 292 3.10 -6.36 -6.04
C LEU A 292 1.67 -6.11 -6.52
N PHE A 293 1.18 -6.92 -7.46
CA PHE A 293 -0.15 -6.75 -8.05
C PHE A 293 -1.26 -7.44 -7.25
N ALA A 294 -0.92 -8.34 -6.34
CA ALA A 294 -1.85 -8.90 -5.36
C ALA A 294 -2.27 -7.85 -4.30
N GLY A 295 -1.41 -6.90 -3.99
CA GLY A 295 -1.72 -5.76 -3.12
C GLY A 295 -2.80 -4.89 -3.74
N LYS A 296 -3.99 -4.83 -3.13
CA LYS A 296 -5.10 -3.96 -3.57
C LYS A 296 -4.72 -2.49 -3.39
N SER A 297 -3.96 -1.95 -4.35
CA SER A 297 -3.54 -0.55 -4.30
C SER A 297 -4.59 0.35 -4.93
N GLU A 298 -5.42 0.96 -4.10
CA GLU A 298 -6.32 2.05 -4.48
C GLU A 298 -5.54 3.39 -4.49
N LYS A 299 -4.57 3.55 -5.40
CA LYS A 299 -3.78 4.80 -5.48
C LYS A 299 -4.63 6.07 -5.46
N SER A 300 -5.79 6.06 -6.11
CA SER A 300 -6.69 7.22 -6.13
C SER A 300 -7.34 7.47 -4.76
N SER A 301 -7.71 6.41 -4.03
CA SER A 301 -8.26 6.52 -2.68
C SER A 301 -7.22 7.06 -1.71
N VAL A 302 -6.00 6.53 -1.76
CA VAL A 302 -4.89 6.99 -0.91
C VAL A 302 -4.51 8.46 -1.18
N ALA A 303 -4.55 8.90 -2.44
CA ALA A 303 -4.27 10.30 -2.77
C ALA A 303 -5.30 11.26 -2.16
N HIS A 304 -6.60 10.92 -2.23
CA HIS A 304 -7.65 11.70 -1.58
C HIS A 304 -7.53 11.67 -0.04
N GLN A 305 -7.23 10.51 0.55
CA GLN A 305 -7.03 10.42 2.00
C GLN A 305 -5.87 11.30 2.49
N ILE A 306 -4.78 11.34 1.72
CA ILE A 306 -3.64 12.22 2.05
C ILE A 306 -4.05 13.69 1.95
N GLU A 307 -4.83 14.07 0.93
CA GLU A 307 -5.31 15.44 0.74
C GLU A 307 -6.24 15.86 1.88
N ASP A 308 -7.19 15.01 2.26
CA ASP A 308 -8.10 15.22 3.38
C ASP A 308 -7.33 15.39 4.70
N LEU A 309 -6.34 14.53 4.98
CA LEU A 309 -5.53 14.61 6.19
C LEU A 309 -4.62 15.85 6.21
N ASP A 310 -4.02 16.18 5.06
CA ASP A 310 -3.18 17.38 4.93
C ASP A 310 -3.99 18.65 5.15
N HIS A 311 -5.21 18.70 4.64
CA HIS A 311 -6.16 19.79 4.86
C HIS A 311 -6.52 19.95 6.35
N ILE A 312 -6.81 18.84 7.05
CA ILE A 312 -7.10 18.85 8.50
C ILE A 312 -5.89 19.35 9.29
N ILE A 313 -4.69 18.90 8.97
CA ILE A 313 -3.46 19.30 9.67
C ILE A 313 -3.15 20.77 9.42
N THR A 314 -3.23 21.20 8.16
CA THR A 314 -2.94 22.60 7.78
C THR A 314 -3.93 23.56 8.40
N GLN A 315 -5.22 23.23 8.45
CA GLN A 315 -6.21 24.04 9.17
C GLN A 315 -5.88 24.16 10.66
N GLY A 316 -5.46 23.09 11.31
CA GLY A 316 -5.06 23.14 12.72
C GLY A 316 -3.77 23.91 12.99
N GLU A 317 -2.84 23.98 12.01
CA GLU A 317 -1.62 24.79 12.12
C GLU A 317 -1.91 26.30 12.01
N HIS A 318 -2.95 26.70 11.28
CA HIS A 318 -3.34 28.13 11.09
C HIS A 318 -4.25 28.69 12.18
N GLU A 319 -4.82 27.83 13.04
CA GLU A 319 -5.60 28.33 14.18
C GLU A 319 -4.66 28.85 15.27
N PRO A 320 -4.92 30.04 15.83
CA PRO A 320 -4.09 30.61 16.89
C PRO A 320 -4.10 29.67 18.11
N ASP A 321 -2.95 29.52 18.74
CA ASP A 321 -2.87 28.78 20.01
C ASP A 321 -3.83 29.42 21.01
N THR A 322 -4.67 28.60 21.63
CA THR A 322 -5.56 29.07 22.69
C THR A 322 -4.73 29.75 23.76
N VAL A 323 -5.11 31.02 24.07
CA VAL A 323 -4.44 31.80 25.12
C VAL A 323 -4.41 30.95 26.39
N LYS A 324 -3.25 30.63 26.86
CA LYS A 324 -3.09 29.96 28.17
C LYS A 324 -3.45 30.99 29.23
N VAL A 325 -4.61 30.86 29.85
CA VAL A 325 -4.94 31.61 31.04
C VAL A 325 -4.00 31.12 32.14
N SER A 326 -3.05 31.98 32.52
CA SER A 326 -1.97 31.63 33.46
C SER A 326 -2.38 31.67 34.92
N SER A 327 -3.62 32.08 35.22
CA SER A 327 -4.15 32.17 36.60
C SER A 327 -5.55 31.55 36.65
N ALA A 328 -5.91 31.02 37.81
CA ALA A 328 -7.27 30.54 38.06
C ALA A 328 -8.24 31.71 37.82
N LEU A 329 -9.26 31.51 37.00
CA LEU A 329 -10.31 32.49 36.73
C LEU A 329 -11.16 32.60 38.01
N GLU A 330 -10.89 33.67 38.81
CA GLU A 330 -11.70 33.96 39.99
C GLU A 330 -13.02 34.63 39.60
N THR A 331 -13.03 35.48 38.56
CA THR A 331 -14.26 36.14 38.07
C THR A 331 -14.23 36.33 36.56
N LEU A 332 -15.33 36.01 35.87
CA LEU A 332 -15.55 36.29 34.46
C LEU A 332 -16.63 37.35 34.31
N SER A 333 -16.26 38.60 33.94
CA SER A 333 -17.24 39.65 33.63
C SER A 333 -17.39 39.77 32.12
N LEU A 334 -18.61 39.49 31.60
CA LEU A 334 -18.98 39.65 30.21
C LEU A 334 -19.72 40.97 30.02
N ASN A 335 -19.03 41.99 29.50
CA ASN A 335 -19.64 43.27 29.16
C ASN A 335 -19.87 43.40 27.66
N ASN A 336 -21.12 43.58 27.24
CA ASN A 336 -21.52 43.74 25.82
C ASN A 336 -20.98 42.68 24.84
N VAL A 337 -20.89 41.42 25.24
CA VAL A 337 -20.47 40.37 24.37
C VAL A 337 -21.62 39.98 23.44
N ARG A 338 -21.40 40.09 22.13
CA ARG A 338 -22.26 39.48 21.10
C ARG A 338 -21.63 38.20 20.61
N ALA A 339 -22.29 37.09 20.88
CA ALA A 339 -21.89 35.80 20.30
C ALA A 339 -22.64 35.60 18.97
N GLN A 340 -21.90 35.45 17.88
CA GLN A 340 -22.45 35.09 16.57
C GLN A 340 -21.98 33.70 16.22
N ILE A 341 -22.92 32.77 16.04
CA ILE A 341 -22.63 31.44 15.57
C ILE A 341 -22.48 31.53 14.05
N PRO A 342 -21.32 31.22 13.48
CA PRO A 342 -21.16 31.16 12.02
C PRO A 342 -22.18 30.17 11.44
N GLU A 343 -22.88 30.57 10.37
CA GLU A 343 -23.87 29.75 9.65
C GLU A 343 -25.19 29.45 10.40
N SER A 344 -25.45 30.07 11.55
CA SER A 344 -26.78 29.97 12.17
C SER A 344 -27.73 30.99 11.56
N PRO A 345 -28.90 30.59 11.04
CA PRO A 345 -29.92 31.55 10.59
C PRO A 345 -30.56 32.35 11.74
N VAL A 346 -30.28 31.94 12.99
CA VAL A 346 -30.86 32.58 14.18
C VAL A 346 -29.91 33.68 14.70
N LYS A 347 -30.27 34.92 14.58
CA LYS A 347 -29.60 36.04 15.27
C LYS A 347 -29.81 35.87 16.78
N THR A 348 -28.79 35.35 17.47
CA THR A 348 -28.81 35.24 18.93
C THR A 348 -28.84 36.66 19.53
N GLY A 349 -29.89 36.95 20.27
CA GLY A 349 -30.08 38.26 20.91
C GLY A 349 -28.97 38.59 21.92
N ALA A 350 -28.72 39.88 22.14
CA ALA A 350 -27.76 40.35 23.11
C ALA A 350 -28.08 39.83 24.52
N LEU A 351 -27.10 39.14 25.14
CA LEU A 351 -27.22 38.76 26.55
C LEU A 351 -27.31 40.00 27.41
N LYS A 352 -28.52 40.32 27.86
CA LYS A 352 -28.76 41.40 28.82
C LYS A 352 -28.24 40.97 30.20
N LYS A 353 -27.46 41.90 30.82
CA LYS A 353 -26.95 41.81 32.17
C LYS A 353 -28.10 41.45 33.14
N LYS A 354 -28.08 40.25 33.77
CA LYS A 354 -28.81 40.05 35.00
C LYS A 354 -27.88 40.43 36.16
N LYS A 355 -28.37 41.43 36.94
CA LYS A 355 -27.77 41.81 38.22
C LYS A 355 -27.80 40.64 39.20
#